data_d63fa37b40333b2fb75fc0ff44386b3e
#
_entry.id   d63fa37b40333b2fb75fc0ff44386b3e
#
_cell.length_a   1.000
_cell.length_b   1.000
_cell.length_c   1.000
_cell.angle_alpha   90.00
_cell.angle_beta   90.00
_cell.angle_gamma   90.00
#
_symmetry.space_group_name_H-M   'P 1'
#
loop_
_entity.id
_entity.type
_entity.pdbx_description
1 polymer ?
#
loop_
_entity_poly.entity_id
_entity_poly.type
_entity_poly.pdbx_seq_one_letter_code
_entity_poly.pdbx_strand_id
1 'polypeptide(L)'
;MKPLIEWGINNFQKYGFEVERLETPELPLLLASKVISEDLNTLLIYLQFDGQPVDNSKWDQEDPYKAVLKERINNEYKITDWSRLDNITLDDLKKEDLRIFARSASDAKGPVMMIINALEIMKRNNIELEYNLKVIMDFEEEISSPNLADAVKKYSSKLKSDALLIFDGPKHPSNLPTLTFGARGISDITLITYGPIVPQHSGHFGNYAPNPVFRTVS
;
A
#
# COMPACT_ATOMS: atom_id res chain seq x y z
N MET A 1 9.00 -6.95 -10.06
CA MET A 1 9.43 -5.79 -9.25
C MET A 1 10.31 -4.78 -10.01
N LYS A 2 11.34 -5.18 -10.78
CA LYS A 2 12.20 -4.22 -11.55
C LYS A 2 11.45 -3.13 -12.32
N PRO A 3 10.35 -3.42 -13.08
CA PRO A 3 9.60 -2.38 -13.79
C PRO A 3 8.99 -1.32 -12.87
N LEU A 4 8.56 -1.68 -11.66
CA LEU A 4 8.00 -0.74 -10.69
C LEU A 4 9.07 0.20 -10.12
N ILE A 5 10.27 -0.33 -9.86
CA ILE A 5 11.41 0.46 -9.41
C ILE A 5 11.77 1.52 -10.47
N GLU A 6 11.90 1.12 -11.73
CA GLU A 6 12.16 2.04 -12.83
C GLU A 6 11.02 3.05 -13.05
N TRP A 7 9.77 2.61 -12.88
CA TRP A 7 8.62 3.50 -12.93
C TRP A 7 8.69 4.58 -11.83
N GLY A 8 9.02 4.18 -10.61
CA GLY A 8 9.20 5.12 -9.49
C GLY A 8 10.28 6.15 -9.77
N ILE A 9 11.48 5.69 -10.20
CA ILE A 9 12.59 6.58 -10.56
C ILE A 9 12.15 7.60 -11.61
N ASN A 10 11.63 7.13 -12.75
CA ASN A 10 11.28 7.99 -13.88
C ASN A 10 10.19 9.01 -13.53
N ASN A 11 9.17 8.60 -12.76
CA ASN A 11 8.07 9.49 -12.44
C ASN A 11 8.46 10.58 -11.43
N PHE A 12 9.27 10.29 -10.42
CA PHE A 12 9.72 11.32 -9.49
C PHE A 12 10.75 12.25 -10.13
N GLN A 13 11.66 11.75 -10.97
CA GLN A 13 12.60 12.57 -11.73
C GLN A 13 11.90 13.58 -12.65
N LYS A 14 10.75 13.22 -13.25
CA LYS A 14 9.91 14.11 -14.09
C LYS A 14 9.49 15.38 -13.34
N TYR A 15 9.37 15.32 -12.01
CA TYR A 15 9.01 16.45 -11.14
C TYR A 15 10.20 17.09 -10.44
N GLY A 16 11.43 16.78 -10.88
CA GLY A 16 12.65 17.40 -10.40
C GLY A 16 13.15 16.86 -9.08
N PHE A 17 12.81 15.62 -8.74
CA PHE A 17 13.42 14.92 -7.60
C PHE A 17 14.74 14.27 -8.02
N GLU A 18 15.72 14.33 -7.15
CA GLU A 18 16.83 13.39 -7.14
C GLU A 18 16.33 12.05 -6.60
N VAL A 19 16.62 10.97 -7.31
CA VAL A 19 16.17 9.62 -6.88
C VAL A 19 17.38 8.71 -6.76
N GLU A 20 17.55 8.13 -5.57
CA GLU A 20 18.61 7.17 -5.30
C GLU A 20 18.05 5.84 -4.80
N ARG A 21 18.81 4.77 -5.04
CA ARG A 21 18.52 3.45 -4.48
C ARG A 21 19.23 3.33 -3.13
N LEU A 22 18.47 2.95 -2.12
CA LEU A 22 18.99 2.58 -0.82
C LEU A 22 19.07 1.06 -0.76
N GLU A 23 20.25 0.53 -0.98
CA GLU A 23 20.47 -0.91 -1.13
C GLU A 23 20.18 -1.68 0.16
N THR A 24 19.40 -2.73 0.02
CA THR A 24 19.05 -3.73 1.04
C THR A 24 19.37 -5.14 0.53
N PRO A 25 19.31 -6.19 1.34
CA PRO A 25 19.60 -7.56 0.90
C PRO A 25 18.73 -8.07 -0.25
N GLU A 26 17.45 -7.69 -0.28
CA GLU A 26 16.48 -8.19 -1.27
C GLU A 26 16.15 -7.10 -2.31
N LEU A 27 15.12 -6.30 -2.07
CA LEU A 27 14.72 -5.21 -2.96
C LEU A 27 15.15 -3.86 -2.38
N PRO A 28 15.78 -2.98 -3.18
CA PRO A 28 16.19 -1.66 -2.68
C PRO A 28 14.95 -0.84 -2.34
N LEU A 29 15.08 0.02 -1.31
CA LEU A 29 14.17 1.15 -1.18
C LEU A 29 14.58 2.23 -2.19
N LEU A 30 13.62 3.07 -2.61
CA LEU A 30 13.96 4.29 -3.34
C LEU A 30 13.76 5.50 -2.43
N LEU A 31 14.69 6.42 -2.48
CA LEU A 31 14.56 7.74 -1.86
C LEU A 31 14.54 8.81 -2.95
N ALA A 32 13.39 9.44 -3.12
CA ALA A 32 13.27 10.62 -3.97
C ALA A 32 13.33 11.87 -3.09
N SER A 33 14.22 12.81 -3.41
CA SER A 33 14.47 14.01 -2.62
C SER A 33 14.36 15.26 -3.49
N LYS A 34 13.59 16.24 -3.02
CA LYS A 34 13.51 17.58 -3.59
C LYS A 34 13.79 18.60 -2.48
N VAL A 35 15.02 19.03 -2.40
CA VAL A 35 15.48 20.00 -1.42
C VAL A 35 15.43 21.40 -2.04
N ILE A 36 14.68 22.29 -1.44
CA ILE A 36 14.50 23.68 -1.88
C ILE A 36 15.52 24.59 -1.16
N SER A 37 15.65 24.42 0.17
CA SER A 37 16.58 25.16 1.02
C SER A 37 16.86 24.39 2.29
N GLU A 38 18.08 24.51 2.83
CA GLU A 38 18.46 23.93 4.12
C GLU A 38 17.70 24.56 5.30
N ASP A 39 17.19 25.78 5.15
CA ASP A 39 16.43 26.50 6.17
C ASP A 39 14.96 26.08 6.25
N LEU A 40 14.47 25.30 5.28
CA LEU A 40 13.09 24.84 5.25
C LEU A 40 12.92 23.50 5.95
N ASN A 41 11.77 23.33 6.60
CA ASN A 41 11.35 22.04 7.14
C ASN A 41 11.27 20.98 6.05
N THR A 42 11.55 19.75 6.42
CA THR A 42 11.52 18.58 5.53
C THR A 42 10.36 17.66 5.90
N LEU A 43 9.47 17.41 4.94
CA LEU A 43 8.44 16.37 5.03
C LEU A 43 8.99 15.09 4.37
N LEU A 44 8.96 13.99 5.09
CA LEU A 44 9.20 12.64 4.55
C LEU A 44 7.86 11.93 4.35
N ILE A 45 7.61 11.46 3.14
CA ILE A 45 6.43 10.64 2.82
C ILE A 45 6.89 9.20 2.65
N TYR A 46 6.19 8.25 3.28
CA TYR A 46 6.35 6.82 3.06
C TYR A 46 5.26 6.31 2.13
N LEU A 47 5.65 5.62 1.07
CA LEU A 47 4.78 5.01 0.06
C LEU A 47 5.14 3.54 -0.15
N GLN A 48 4.12 2.73 -0.41
CA GLN A 48 4.23 1.31 -0.74
C GLN A 48 3.95 1.10 -2.23
N PHE A 49 4.69 0.21 -2.86
CA PHE A 49 4.63 -0.04 -4.30
C PHE A 49 4.27 -1.47 -4.67
N ASP A 50 4.36 -2.39 -3.73
CA ASP A 50 4.01 -3.79 -3.92
C ASP A 50 2.49 -4.02 -3.81
N GLY A 51 2.09 -5.22 -3.53
CA GLY A 51 0.69 -5.62 -3.37
C GLY A 51 0.56 -7.10 -3.15
N GLN A 52 -0.49 -7.48 -2.44
CA GLN A 52 -0.84 -8.85 -2.12
C GLN A 52 -1.11 -9.69 -3.37
N PRO A 53 -0.77 -10.99 -3.35
CA PRO A 53 -1.21 -11.92 -4.39
C PRO A 53 -2.72 -12.00 -4.48
N VAL A 54 -3.24 -12.53 -5.57
CA VAL A 54 -4.68 -12.68 -5.81
C VAL A 54 -5.09 -14.14 -5.90
N ASP A 55 -6.30 -14.41 -5.46
CA ASP A 55 -7.06 -15.61 -5.79
C ASP A 55 -8.16 -15.19 -6.77
N ASN A 56 -7.97 -15.50 -8.06
CA ASN A 56 -8.86 -15.06 -9.13
C ASN A 56 -10.32 -15.51 -8.89
N SER A 57 -10.54 -16.63 -8.21
CA SER A 57 -11.89 -17.15 -7.92
C SER A 57 -12.72 -16.24 -7.00
N LYS A 58 -12.08 -15.29 -6.32
CA LYS A 58 -12.70 -14.34 -5.39
C LYS A 58 -12.94 -12.96 -5.99
N TRP A 59 -12.74 -12.81 -7.31
CA TRP A 59 -12.91 -11.55 -8.00
C TRP A 59 -14.03 -11.60 -9.03
N ASP A 60 -14.83 -10.54 -9.10
CA ASP A 60 -15.94 -10.42 -10.07
C ASP A 60 -15.47 -10.01 -11.46
N GLN A 61 -14.18 -9.70 -11.63
CA GLN A 61 -13.57 -9.30 -12.89
C GLN A 61 -12.62 -10.39 -13.39
N GLU A 62 -12.50 -10.50 -14.71
CA GLU A 62 -11.69 -11.54 -15.37
C GLU A 62 -10.22 -11.52 -14.94
N ASP A 63 -9.64 -10.32 -14.82
CA ASP A 63 -8.27 -10.13 -14.39
C ASP A 63 -8.23 -9.11 -13.21
N PRO A 64 -7.89 -9.55 -12.01
CA PRO A 64 -7.79 -8.67 -10.84
C PRO A 64 -6.77 -7.54 -10.99
N TYR A 65 -5.77 -7.67 -11.86
CA TYR A 65 -4.76 -6.64 -12.10
C TYR A 65 -5.17 -5.64 -13.20
N LYS A 66 -6.20 -5.95 -13.98
CA LYS A 66 -6.76 -5.03 -14.97
C LYS A 66 -7.81 -4.14 -14.33
N ALA A 67 -7.51 -2.85 -14.23
CA ALA A 67 -8.44 -1.91 -13.62
C ALA A 67 -9.76 -1.82 -14.37
N VAL A 68 -10.87 -1.87 -13.62
CA VAL A 68 -12.22 -1.62 -14.11
C VAL A 68 -12.86 -0.49 -13.33
N LEU A 69 -13.70 0.30 -14.00
CA LEU A 69 -14.55 1.28 -13.35
C LEU A 69 -15.84 0.58 -12.90
N LYS A 70 -16.26 0.83 -11.65
CA LYS A 70 -17.54 0.35 -11.15
C LYS A 70 -18.36 1.52 -10.60
N GLU A 71 -19.68 1.42 -10.78
CA GLU A 71 -20.66 2.32 -10.16
C GLU A 71 -21.51 1.57 -9.14
N ARG A 72 -22.04 2.29 -8.16
CA ARG A 72 -22.86 1.69 -7.11
C ARG A 72 -24.33 1.69 -7.51
N ILE A 73 -24.91 0.49 -7.70
CA ILE A 73 -26.32 0.26 -8.01
C ILE A 73 -26.92 -0.64 -6.95
N ASN A 74 -27.98 -0.19 -6.27
CA ASN A 74 -28.66 -0.98 -5.23
C ASN A 74 -27.71 -1.58 -4.18
N ASN A 75 -26.76 -0.81 -3.69
CA ASN A 75 -25.72 -1.21 -2.73
C ASN A 75 -24.67 -2.23 -3.25
N GLU A 76 -24.67 -2.57 -4.51
CA GLU A 76 -23.65 -3.40 -5.16
C GLU A 76 -22.83 -2.58 -6.14
N TYR A 77 -21.54 -2.93 -6.31
CA TYR A 77 -20.69 -2.32 -7.33
C TYR A 77 -20.74 -3.13 -8.62
N LYS A 78 -21.17 -2.50 -9.73
CA LYS A 78 -21.25 -3.11 -11.06
C LYS A 78 -20.29 -2.44 -12.02
N ILE A 79 -19.67 -3.24 -12.88
CA ILE A 79 -18.74 -2.72 -13.91
C ILE A 79 -19.52 -1.79 -14.83
N THR A 80 -18.94 -0.63 -15.09
CA THR A 80 -19.45 0.38 -16.01
C THR A 80 -18.36 0.83 -16.98
N ASP A 81 -18.72 1.58 -18.00
CA ASP A 81 -17.79 2.05 -19.02
C ASP A 81 -16.97 3.25 -18.54
N TRP A 82 -15.72 3.33 -18.96
CA TRP A 82 -14.81 4.43 -18.60
C TRP A 82 -15.28 5.79 -19.12
N SER A 83 -16.10 5.83 -20.19
CA SER A 83 -16.70 7.07 -20.70
C SER A 83 -17.60 7.77 -19.68
N ARG A 84 -18.01 7.09 -18.61
CA ARG A 84 -18.69 7.72 -17.46
C ARG A 84 -17.86 8.80 -16.77
N LEU A 85 -16.54 8.80 -16.98
CA LEU A 85 -15.65 9.84 -16.46
C LEU A 85 -15.51 11.03 -17.43
N ASP A 86 -16.00 10.93 -18.65
CA ASP A 86 -15.93 11.99 -19.63
C ASP A 86 -16.86 13.13 -19.20
N ASN A 87 -16.28 14.32 -19.00
CA ASN A 87 -17.01 15.54 -18.60
C ASN A 87 -17.71 15.47 -17.23
N ILE A 88 -17.37 14.48 -16.37
CA ILE A 88 -17.94 14.39 -15.03
C ILE A 88 -17.37 15.48 -14.12
N THR A 89 -18.23 16.10 -13.30
CA THR A 89 -17.80 17.06 -12.29
C THR A 89 -17.39 16.35 -10.99
N LEU A 90 -16.63 17.04 -10.12
CA LEU A 90 -16.29 16.51 -8.79
C LEU A 90 -17.53 16.22 -7.93
N ASP A 91 -18.59 17.02 -8.11
CA ASP A 91 -19.84 16.82 -7.37
C ASP A 91 -20.60 15.60 -7.88
N ASP A 92 -20.56 15.35 -9.18
CA ASP A 92 -21.15 14.13 -9.75
C ASP A 92 -20.35 12.88 -9.34
N LEU A 93 -19.01 12.94 -9.34
CA LEU A 93 -18.17 11.85 -8.82
C LEU A 93 -18.52 11.45 -7.38
N LYS A 94 -18.82 12.45 -6.52
CA LYS A 94 -19.21 12.20 -5.14
C LYS A 94 -20.61 11.56 -5.03
N LYS A 95 -21.54 11.99 -5.89
CA LYS A 95 -22.93 11.49 -5.88
C LYS A 95 -23.04 10.08 -6.46
N GLU A 96 -22.33 9.82 -7.54
CA GLU A 96 -22.43 8.56 -8.28
C GLU A 96 -21.60 7.43 -7.68
N ASP A 97 -20.73 7.72 -6.70
CA ASP A 97 -19.85 6.75 -6.03
C ASP A 97 -19.10 5.85 -7.03
N LEU A 98 -18.54 6.48 -8.08
CA LEU A 98 -17.70 5.79 -9.06
C LEU A 98 -16.34 5.42 -8.45
N ARG A 99 -15.91 4.19 -8.64
CA ARG A 99 -14.64 3.68 -8.08
C ARG A 99 -13.88 2.81 -9.06
N ILE A 100 -12.56 2.89 -8.97
CA ILE A 100 -11.64 2.02 -9.69
C ILE A 100 -11.38 0.76 -8.86
N PHE A 101 -11.61 -0.40 -9.44
CA PHE A 101 -11.36 -1.70 -8.84
C PHE A 101 -10.22 -2.41 -9.54
N ALA A 102 -9.18 -2.72 -8.81
CA ALA A 102 -8.09 -3.63 -9.20
C ALA A 102 -7.31 -4.03 -7.96
N ARG A 103 -6.55 -5.11 -8.00
CA ARG A 103 -5.56 -5.41 -6.97
C ARG A 103 -4.56 -4.25 -6.85
N SER A 104 -4.24 -3.87 -5.65
CA SER A 104 -3.36 -2.74 -5.29
C SER A 104 -3.87 -1.35 -5.72
N ALA A 105 -5.11 -1.20 -6.18
CA ALA A 105 -5.65 0.11 -6.55
C ALA A 105 -5.83 1.05 -5.34
N SER A 106 -6.22 0.50 -4.19
CA SER A 106 -6.30 1.24 -2.92
C SER A 106 -5.03 1.05 -2.10
N ASP A 107 -4.64 -0.18 -1.89
CA ASP A 107 -3.50 -0.62 -1.09
C ASP A 107 -2.44 -1.23 -2.03
N ALA A 108 -1.36 -0.46 -2.42
CA ALA A 108 -1.26 0.98 -2.08
C ALA A 108 -0.82 1.84 -3.27
N LYS A 109 -1.14 1.46 -4.52
CA LYS A 109 -0.78 2.26 -5.71
C LYS A 109 -1.64 3.51 -5.87
N GLY A 110 -2.86 3.53 -5.29
CA GLY A 110 -3.70 4.73 -5.24
C GLY A 110 -3.02 5.90 -4.52
N PRO A 111 -2.52 5.73 -3.30
CA PRO A 111 -1.70 6.72 -2.60
C PRO A 111 -0.51 7.24 -3.40
N VAL A 112 0.21 6.36 -4.09
CA VAL A 112 1.30 6.76 -5.00
C VAL A 112 0.79 7.70 -6.09
N MET A 113 -0.32 7.33 -6.73
CA MET A 113 -0.93 8.17 -7.79
C MET A 113 -1.49 9.49 -7.25
N MET A 114 -1.95 9.54 -5.99
CA MET A 114 -2.36 10.79 -5.35
C MET A 114 -1.20 11.77 -5.25
N ILE A 115 -0.02 11.32 -4.83
CA ILE A 115 1.18 12.17 -4.76
C ILE A 115 1.63 12.60 -6.17
N ILE A 116 1.69 11.69 -7.13
CA ILE A 116 2.06 12.03 -8.50
C ILE A 116 1.09 13.05 -9.12
N ASN A 117 -0.22 12.88 -8.90
CA ASN A 117 -1.23 13.83 -9.39
C ASN A 117 -1.13 15.18 -8.68
N ALA A 118 -0.84 15.21 -7.38
CA ALA A 118 -0.60 16.45 -6.65
C ALA A 118 0.60 17.22 -7.24
N LEU A 119 1.71 16.53 -7.50
CA LEU A 119 2.89 17.12 -8.15
C LEU A 119 2.58 17.63 -9.57
N GLU A 120 1.77 16.89 -10.33
CA GLU A 120 1.34 17.32 -11.66
C GLU A 120 0.46 18.58 -11.59
N ILE A 121 -0.50 18.65 -10.65
CA ILE A 121 -1.36 19.81 -10.43
C ILE A 121 -0.53 21.04 -10.03
N MET A 122 0.41 20.87 -9.10
CA MET A 122 1.32 21.92 -8.68
C MET A 122 2.12 22.46 -9.88
N LYS A 123 2.70 21.56 -10.68
CA LYS A 123 3.49 21.92 -11.87
C LYS A 123 2.65 22.69 -12.89
N ARG A 124 1.43 22.23 -13.18
CA ARG A 124 0.53 22.91 -14.15
C ARG A 124 0.09 24.28 -13.69
N ASN A 125 -0.03 24.49 -12.39
CA ASN A 125 -0.47 25.76 -11.82
C ASN A 125 0.70 26.64 -11.35
N ASN A 126 1.95 26.26 -11.62
CA ASN A 126 3.15 26.95 -11.15
C ASN A 126 3.15 27.16 -9.62
N ILE A 127 2.66 26.17 -8.87
CA ILE A 127 2.70 26.17 -7.41
C ILE A 127 4.03 25.55 -6.98
N GLU A 128 4.83 26.29 -6.25
CA GLU A 128 6.09 25.81 -5.70
C GLU A 128 5.91 25.22 -4.31
N LEU A 129 6.79 24.30 -3.93
CA LEU A 129 6.85 23.77 -2.59
C LEU A 129 7.44 24.82 -1.64
N GLU A 130 6.83 24.99 -0.49
CA GLU A 130 7.30 25.85 0.61
C GLU A 130 8.08 25.06 1.68
N TYR A 131 8.41 23.80 1.41
CA TYR A 131 9.15 22.88 2.28
C TYR A 131 9.94 21.88 1.43
N ASN A 132 10.95 21.27 2.03
CA ASN A 132 11.67 20.18 1.41
C ASN A 132 10.81 18.91 1.43
N LEU A 133 10.79 18.19 0.32
CA LEU A 133 10.01 16.96 0.21
C LEU A 133 10.91 15.77 -0.07
N LYS A 134 10.79 14.76 0.76
CA LYS A 134 11.41 13.45 0.56
C LYS A 134 10.31 12.39 0.46
N VAL A 135 10.51 11.40 -0.38
CA VAL A 135 9.60 10.25 -0.52
C VAL A 135 10.43 8.99 -0.46
N ILE A 136 10.17 8.16 0.55
CA ILE A 136 10.73 6.81 0.63
C ILE A 136 9.70 5.82 0.08
N MET A 137 10.14 4.93 -0.81
CA MET A 137 9.29 3.95 -1.48
C MET A 137 9.73 2.55 -1.11
N ASP A 138 8.82 1.78 -0.53
CA ASP A 138 8.99 0.39 -0.16
C ASP A 138 8.35 -0.54 -1.20
N PHE A 139 8.97 -1.68 -1.46
CA PHE A 139 8.53 -2.69 -2.42
C PHE A 139 8.29 -4.05 -1.77
N GLU A 140 8.36 -4.12 -0.42
CA GLU A 140 8.24 -5.34 0.39
C GLU A 140 7.30 -5.14 1.59
N GLU A 141 6.41 -4.15 1.56
CA GLU A 141 5.53 -3.85 2.68
C GLU A 141 4.60 -5.01 2.99
N GLU A 142 4.02 -5.59 1.96
CA GLU A 142 3.04 -6.69 2.03
C GLU A 142 3.62 -8.02 2.56
N ILE A 143 4.93 -8.08 2.70
CA ILE A 143 5.65 -9.16 3.39
C ILE A 143 6.30 -8.68 4.69
N SER A 144 5.75 -7.60 5.29
CA SER A 144 6.18 -6.99 6.55
C SER A 144 7.53 -6.27 6.51
N SER A 145 7.91 -5.73 5.36
CA SER A 145 9.12 -4.89 5.18
C SER A 145 10.38 -5.42 5.89
N PRO A 146 10.83 -6.65 5.61
CA PRO A 146 11.83 -7.35 6.42
C PRO A 146 13.16 -6.58 6.54
N ASN A 147 13.47 -5.73 5.57
CA ASN A 147 14.72 -4.99 5.49
C ASN A 147 14.59 -3.51 5.89
N LEU A 148 13.37 -3.00 6.10
CA LEU A 148 13.11 -1.57 6.32
C LEU A 148 13.79 -1.04 7.59
N ALA A 149 13.69 -1.75 8.70
CA ALA A 149 14.22 -1.30 9.97
C ALA A 149 15.74 -1.09 9.93
N ASP A 150 16.47 -2.01 9.32
CA ASP A 150 17.92 -1.90 9.17
C ASP A 150 18.32 -0.87 8.12
N ALA A 151 17.56 -0.74 7.04
CA ALA A 151 17.76 0.33 6.06
C ALA A 151 17.55 1.72 6.68
N VAL A 152 16.51 1.92 7.48
CA VAL A 152 16.27 3.19 8.19
C VAL A 152 17.43 3.53 9.13
N LYS A 153 17.98 2.57 9.86
CA LYS A 153 19.17 2.78 10.70
C LYS A 153 20.39 3.15 9.83
N LYS A 154 20.67 2.38 8.79
CA LYS A 154 21.82 2.56 7.89
C LYS A 154 21.80 3.91 7.18
N TYR A 155 20.64 4.34 6.72
CA TYR A 155 20.47 5.55 5.92
C TYR A 155 19.81 6.70 6.70
N SER A 156 19.86 6.68 8.02
CA SER A 156 19.20 7.64 8.92
C SER A 156 19.53 9.11 8.60
N SER A 157 20.78 9.41 8.23
CA SER A 157 21.18 10.77 7.85
C SER A 157 20.47 11.27 6.59
N LYS A 158 20.24 10.39 5.61
CA LYS A 158 19.53 10.72 4.36
C LYS A 158 18.03 10.87 4.59
N LEU A 159 17.45 10.11 5.54
CA LEU A 159 16.04 10.09 5.88
C LEU A 159 15.65 11.16 6.91
N LYS A 160 16.61 11.95 7.41
CA LYS A 160 16.33 13.00 8.38
C LYS A 160 15.24 13.94 7.85
N SER A 161 14.22 14.18 8.69
CA SER A 161 13.04 14.98 8.37
C SER A 161 12.43 15.54 9.66
N ASP A 162 11.58 16.57 9.54
CA ASP A 162 10.87 17.20 10.65
C ASP A 162 9.51 16.55 10.89
N ALA A 163 8.93 15.96 9.83
CA ALA A 163 7.70 15.20 9.91
C ALA A 163 7.72 14.00 8.98
N LEU A 164 7.02 12.93 9.38
CA LEU A 164 6.76 11.74 8.57
C LEU A 164 5.27 11.61 8.32
N LEU A 165 4.90 11.43 7.04
CA LEU A 165 3.55 11.12 6.62
C LEU A 165 3.54 9.75 5.95
N ILE A 166 2.75 8.82 6.50
CA ILE A 166 2.56 7.48 5.96
C ILE A 166 1.23 7.45 5.21
N PHE A 167 1.27 7.19 3.92
CA PHE A 167 0.09 7.03 3.07
C PHE A 167 -0.32 5.57 3.03
N ASP A 168 -0.98 5.15 4.11
CA ASP A 168 -1.44 3.79 4.31
C ASP A 168 -2.76 3.77 5.10
N GLY A 169 -3.35 2.59 5.20
CA GLY A 169 -4.56 2.35 5.97
C GLY A 169 -5.86 2.47 5.17
N PRO A 170 -6.93 1.90 5.71
CA PRO A 170 -8.23 1.90 5.06
C PRO A 170 -8.83 3.31 5.03
N LYS A 171 -9.57 3.58 3.95
CA LYS A 171 -10.38 4.78 3.86
C LYS A 171 -11.36 4.86 5.04
N HIS A 172 -11.44 6.03 5.68
CA HIS A 172 -12.39 6.22 6.78
C HIS A 172 -13.85 6.02 6.32
N PRO A 173 -14.72 5.39 7.14
CA PRO A 173 -16.12 5.13 6.77
C PRO A 173 -16.91 6.39 6.36
N SER A 174 -16.54 7.58 6.87
CA SER A 174 -17.15 8.86 6.47
C SER A 174 -16.81 9.31 5.05
N ASN A 175 -15.88 8.63 4.37
CA ASN A 175 -15.37 9.03 3.06
C ASN A 175 -14.65 10.41 3.03
N LEU A 176 -14.29 10.94 4.19
CA LEU A 176 -13.55 12.20 4.32
C LEU A 176 -12.06 11.94 4.47
N PRO A 177 -11.20 12.87 4.03
CA PRO A 177 -9.77 12.83 4.34
C PRO A 177 -9.57 12.74 5.86
N THR A 178 -8.71 11.82 6.29
CA THR A 178 -8.49 11.56 7.73
C THR A 178 -7.01 11.44 8.00
N LEU A 179 -6.56 12.12 9.06
CA LEU A 179 -5.22 11.96 9.62
C LEU A 179 -5.32 11.14 10.91
N THR A 180 -4.49 10.11 11.01
CA THR A 180 -4.38 9.27 12.21
C THR A 180 -3.01 9.49 12.83
N PHE A 181 -2.98 9.87 14.11
CA PHE A 181 -1.76 10.25 14.83
C PHE A 181 -1.15 9.10 15.64
N GLY A 182 -1.58 7.88 15.42
CA GLY A 182 -1.05 6.70 16.08
C GLY A 182 -1.65 5.42 15.55
N ALA A 183 -0.93 4.32 15.71
CA ALA A 183 -1.37 2.98 15.36
C ALA A 183 -1.37 2.08 16.60
N ARG A 184 -2.24 1.07 16.60
CA ARG A 184 -2.22 0.01 17.61
C ARG A 184 -1.07 -0.92 17.33
N GLY A 185 -0.47 -1.47 18.39
CA GLY A 185 0.44 -2.59 18.26
C GLY A 185 -0.30 -3.86 17.83
N ILE A 186 0.43 -4.79 17.22
CA ILE A 186 -0.04 -6.14 16.87
C ILE A 186 0.88 -7.17 17.54
N SER A 187 0.30 -8.29 17.95
CA SER A 187 1.05 -9.45 18.43
C SER A 187 0.37 -10.69 17.88
N ASP A 188 1.13 -11.57 17.27
CA ASP A 188 0.69 -12.85 16.75
C ASP A 188 1.27 -14.00 17.57
N ILE A 189 0.46 -15.02 17.79
CA ILE A 189 0.87 -16.23 18.48
C ILE A 189 0.49 -17.43 17.60
N THR A 190 1.47 -18.26 17.30
CA THR A 190 1.26 -19.52 16.60
C THR A 190 1.33 -20.66 17.60
N LEU A 191 0.22 -21.38 17.75
CA LEU A 191 0.16 -22.58 18.58
C LEU A 191 0.34 -23.82 17.70
N ILE A 192 1.37 -24.62 17.97
CA ILE A 192 1.64 -25.87 17.26
C ILE A 192 1.44 -27.02 18.21
N THR A 193 0.45 -27.88 17.94
CA THR A 193 0.19 -29.08 18.70
C THR A 193 0.37 -30.31 17.83
N TYR A 194 1.29 -31.16 18.23
CA TYR A 194 1.61 -32.39 17.49
C TYR A 194 0.65 -33.52 17.82
N GLY A 195 0.22 -34.24 16.78
CA GLY A 195 -0.54 -35.48 16.85
C GLY A 195 0.24 -36.67 16.29
N PRO A 196 -0.44 -37.82 16.02
CA PRO A 196 0.16 -38.95 15.33
C PRO A 196 0.73 -38.54 13.97
N ILE A 197 1.82 -39.19 13.55
CA ILE A 197 2.51 -38.89 12.26
C ILE A 197 1.70 -39.30 11.02
N VAL A 198 0.66 -40.11 11.20
CA VAL A 198 -0.29 -40.48 10.14
C VAL A 198 -1.72 -40.36 10.64
N PRO A 199 -2.71 -40.13 9.76
CA PRO A 199 -4.11 -40.13 10.13
C PRO A 199 -4.51 -41.46 10.81
N GLN A 200 -5.25 -41.36 11.91
CA GLN A 200 -5.69 -42.52 12.70
C GLN A 200 -7.17 -42.77 12.46
N HIS A 201 -7.54 -44.03 12.22
CA HIS A 201 -8.94 -44.44 12.07
C HIS A 201 -9.63 -44.44 13.44
N SER A 202 -10.72 -43.71 13.59
CA SER A 202 -11.45 -43.51 14.84
C SER A 202 -11.94 -44.85 15.48
N GLY A 203 -12.31 -45.84 14.66
CA GLY A 203 -12.73 -47.14 15.12
C GLY A 203 -11.63 -47.97 15.78
N HIS A 204 -10.36 -47.67 15.54
CA HIS A 204 -9.22 -48.38 16.15
C HIS A 204 -8.51 -47.56 17.21
N PHE A 205 -8.47 -46.24 17.06
CA PHE A 205 -7.67 -45.34 17.88
C PHE A 205 -8.49 -44.26 18.60
N GLY A 206 -9.84 -44.30 18.49
CA GLY A 206 -10.73 -43.40 19.23
C GLY A 206 -10.48 -43.52 20.75
N ASN A 207 -10.42 -42.43 21.45
CA ASN A 207 -10.06 -42.32 22.88
C ASN A 207 -8.64 -42.80 23.26
N TYR A 208 -7.88 -43.40 22.33
CA TYR A 208 -6.50 -43.83 22.57
C TYR A 208 -5.50 -42.78 22.02
N ALA A 209 -5.65 -42.37 20.77
CA ALA A 209 -4.80 -41.35 20.20
C ALA A 209 -5.42 -39.96 20.51
N PRO A 210 -4.71 -39.09 21.26
CA PRO A 210 -5.24 -37.77 21.60
C PRO A 210 -5.42 -36.91 20.36
N ASN A 211 -6.56 -36.23 20.24
CA ASN A 211 -6.80 -35.28 19.16
C ASN A 211 -6.02 -33.99 19.44
N PRO A 212 -5.09 -33.57 18.54
CA PRO A 212 -4.28 -32.37 18.75
C PRO A 212 -5.12 -31.10 18.82
N VAL A 213 -6.28 -31.03 18.14
CA VAL A 213 -7.18 -29.85 18.20
C VAL A 213 -7.68 -29.63 19.62
N PHE A 214 -8.14 -30.70 20.31
CA PHE A 214 -8.59 -30.57 21.71
C PHE A 214 -7.45 -30.18 22.65
N ARG A 215 -6.23 -30.61 22.38
CA ARG A 215 -5.06 -30.20 23.18
C ARG A 215 -4.66 -28.74 22.96
N THR A 216 -4.95 -28.19 21.78
CA THR A 216 -4.64 -26.78 21.49
C THR A 216 -5.59 -25.82 22.20
N VAL A 217 -6.85 -26.25 22.46
CA VAL A 217 -7.90 -25.40 23.03
C VAL A 217 -8.22 -25.67 24.49
N SER A 218 -7.59 -26.66 25.11
CA SER A 218 -7.70 -26.98 26.54
C SER A 218 -6.59 -26.29 27.35
#